data_ebbaf27110f4a3369c9b097c0c11df80
#
_entry.id   ebbaf27110f4a3369c9b097c0c11df80
#
_cell.length_a   1.000
_cell.length_b   1.000
_cell.length_c   1.000
_cell.angle_alpha   90.00
_cell.angle_beta   90.00
_cell.angle_gamma   90.00
#
_symmetry.space_group_name_H-M   'P 1'
#
loop_
_entity.id
_entity.type
_entity.pdbx_description
1 polymer ?
#
loop_
_entity_poly.entity_id
_entity_poly.type
_entity_poly.pdbx_seq_one_letter_code
_entity_poly.pdbx_strand_id
1 'polypeptide(L)'
;MILRGGRIWTVDSARPEAEAVAVRRERIVKVGSDRDVLALRGPDTTVVELAGRLLLPGFIDAHTHFGNAAAWAFRVGLYEVREPREALARVAAAARRVPPGLWLTGGDLGAAAAWEADAAGRARPAAMALDRRALDAVTPDHPVLLRRVDGAYVASSLALARARLTSESPDPRGGRMERDPRTGELTGILHGRAGERMLELVPPANGELQLVGARAALEDLRRAGITSIHDVARLDDLSRRRLFHTDVERSATDLEIFRELQRRGELTVRVYAFLTLALWREVVAAGIRPRSDEGLIRFGALKAFIDGFLMEAPYADVPRFAGSFTFRFVDEATMAAEIAGADAAGFDPVVHTIGDKAHRLLLDWYQAAIRANAPRDRRFRVIHAWYPSAREIARIGKLGLFADVTPQHLVNDAASVERRLGPERARTAHAWRSLKDAGARLDLVSDWPGSFNEQRATPLAPLENIALAVTREWHPEQRLTVAEAIAAYTIDPAFASYEEDRKGSITEGKLADLVVLSRDILSIAPPAIRETAVDLTILGGRIIHRRSD
;
A
#
# COMPACT_ATOMS: atom_id res chain seq x y z
N MET A 1 30.27 -6.70 -8.68
CA MET A 1 29.67 -7.85 -7.99
C MET A 1 29.25 -8.89 -9.02
N ILE A 2 29.42 -10.16 -8.72
CA ILE A 2 28.93 -11.29 -9.53
C ILE A 2 28.02 -12.14 -8.64
N LEU A 3 26.82 -12.50 -9.15
CA LEU A 3 25.89 -13.42 -8.49
C LEU A 3 25.85 -14.70 -9.32
N ARG A 4 26.01 -15.89 -8.66
CA ARG A 4 26.12 -17.18 -9.34
C ARG A 4 25.76 -18.36 -8.42
N GLY A 5 25.76 -19.58 -9.00
CA GLY A 5 25.56 -20.80 -8.20
C GLY A 5 24.13 -21.01 -7.70
N GLY A 6 23.14 -20.48 -8.41
CA GLY A 6 21.71 -20.67 -8.17
C GLY A 6 20.93 -20.53 -9.46
N ARG A 7 19.61 -20.59 -9.37
CA ARG A 7 18.75 -20.33 -10.52
C ARG A 7 18.55 -18.84 -10.70
N ILE A 8 18.71 -18.34 -11.91
CA ILE A 8 18.47 -16.96 -12.28
C ILE A 8 17.32 -16.94 -13.27
N TRP A 9 16.15 -16.47 -12.82
CA TRP A 9 14.98 -16.25 -13.67
C TRP A 9 14.95 -14.78 -14.08
N THR A 10 15.22 -14.53 -15.35
CA THR A 10 15.51 -13.16 -15.83
C THR A 10 14.28 -12.32 -16.09
N VAL A 11 13.11 -12.92 -16.28
CA VAL A 11 11.89 -12.26 -16.77
C VAL A 11 12.14 -11.56 -18.14
N ASP A 12 13.11 -12.05 -18.90
CA ASP A 12 13.42 -11.65 -20.27
C ASP A 12 13.06 -12.82 -21.20
N SER A 13 12.07 -12.64 -22.07
CA SER A 13 11.62 -13.70 -22.97
C SER A 13 12.68 -14.17 -23.95
N ALA A 14 13.66 -13.32 -24.26
CA ALA A 14 14.78 -13.68 -25.15
C ALA A 14 15.82 -14.58 -24.44
N ARG A 15 15.90 -14.51 -23.12
CA ARG A 15 16.79 -15.31 -22.29
C ARG A 15 16.14 -15.57 -20.91
N PRO A 16 15.19 -16.48 -20.82
CA PRO A 16 14.42 -16.69 -19.56
C PRO A 16 15.26 -17.07 -18.36
N GLU A 17 16.38 -17.76 -18.57
CA GLU A 17 17.27 -18.25 -17.51
C GLU A 17 18.74 -17.93 -17.80
N ALA A 18 19.54 -17.86 -16.73
CA ALA A 18 20.98 -17.71 -16.78
C ALA A 18 21.65 -18.42 -15.60
N GLU A 19 22.97 -18.60 -15.65
CA GLU A 19 23.77 -19.21 -14.57
C GLU A 19 24.41 -18.15 -13.67
N ALA A 20 24.73 -16.97 -14.27
CA ALA A 20 25.38 -15.88 -13.55
C ALA A 20 25.01 -14.50 -14.10
N VAL A 21 25.16 -13.49 -13.23
CA VAL A 21 24.97 -12.07 -13.55
C VAL A 21 26.15 -11.27 -13.00
N ALA A 22 26.76 -10.44 -13.84
CA ALA A 22 27.73 -9.45 -13.42
C ALA A 22 27.09 -8.06 -13.32
N VAL A 23 27.36 -7.38 -12.21
CA VAL A 23 26.90 -6.02 -11.91
C VAL A 23 28.11 -5.11 -11.73
N ARG A 24 28.07 -3.94 -12.40
CA ARG A 24 29.07 -2.89 -12.22
C ARG A 24 28.37 -1.56 -11.94
N ARG A 25 28.70 -0.96 -10.81
CA ARG A 25 27.95 0.20 -10.28
C ARG A 25 26.46 -0.16 -10.19
N GLU A 26 25.58 0.59 -10.82
CA GLU A 26 24.12 0.40 -10.75
C GLU A 26 23.55 -0.51 -11.85
N ARG A 27 24.40 -1.05 -12.75
CA ARG A 27 23.91 -1.74 -13.95
C ARG A 27 24.37 -3.17 -14.07
N ILE A 28 23.49 -3.97 -14.65
CA ILE A 28 23.80 -5.31 -15.13
C ILE A 28 24.69 -5.17 -16.37
N VAL A 29 25.88 -5.73 -16.34
CA VAL A 29 26.84 -5.63 -17.45
C VAL A 29 26.99 -6.94 -18.21
N LYS A 30 26.61 -8.07 -17.61
CA LYS A 30 26.63 -9.37 -18.27
C LYS A 30 25.62 -10.32 -17.65
N VAL A 31 24.90 -11.05 -18.50
CA VAL A 31 23.99 -12.14 -18.12
C VAL A 31 24.35 -13.36 -18.98
N GLY A 32 24.59 -14.51 -18.38
CA GLY A 32 24.94 -15.68 -19.18
C GLY A 32 25.43 -16.86 -18.36
N SER A 33 26.37 -17.63 -18.94
CA SER A 33 27.01 -18.76 -18.27
C SER A 33 27.95 -18.29 -17.15
N ASP A 34 28.19 -19.17 -16.18
CA ASP A 34 29.22 -18.93 -15.15
C ASP A 34 30.58 -18.59 -15.78
N ARG A 35 30.97 -19.29 -16.84
CA ARG A 35 32.20 -19.05 -17.55
C ARG A 35 32.32 -17.63 -18.09
N ASP A 36 31.31 -17.15 -18.80
CA ASP A 36 31.34 -15.86 -19.46
C ASP A 36 31.33 -14.71 -18.44
N VAL A 37 30.57 -14.90 -17.36
CA VAL A 37 30.43 -13.88 -16.31
C VAL A 37 31.68 -13.83 -15.42
N LEU A 38 32.24 -14.99 -15.05
CA LEU A 38 33.46 -15.05 -14.24
C LEU A 38 34.70 -14.51 -14.97
N ALA A 39 34.70 -14.52 -16.30
CA ALA A 39 35.76 -13.86 -17.10
C ALA A 39 35.86 -12.35 -16.84
N LEU A 40 34.82 -11.74 -16.29
CA LEU A 40 34.81 -10.32 -15.91
C LEU A 40 35.29 -10.07 -14.46
N ARG A 41 35.67 -11.12 -13.73
CA ARG A 41 36.13 -11.02 -12.34
C ARG A 41 37.50 -10.30 -12.27
N GLY A 42 37.53 -9.21 -11.51
CA GLY A 42 38.74 -8.49 -11.14
C GLY A 42 39.05 -8.65 -9.64
N PRO A 43 40.17 -8.07 -9.16
CA PRO A 43 40.60 -8.21 -7.76
C PRO A 43 39.55 -7.69 -6.74
N ASP A 44 38.84 -6.64 -7.09
CA ASP A 44 37.82 -6.03 -6.20
C ASP A 44 36.40 -6.58 -6.44
N THR A 45 36.26 -7.65 -7.22
CA THR A 45 34.94 -8.21 -7.52
C THR A 45 34.44 -9.06 -6.39
N THR A 46 33.36 -8.61 -5.73
CA THR A 46 32.61 -9.42 -4.78
C THR A 46 31.82 -10.49 -5.53
N VAL A 47 32.00 -11.76 -5.15
CA VAL A 47 31.20 -12.87 -5.66
C VAL A 47 30.19 -13.27 -4.59
N VAL A 48 28.92 -13.31 -4.97
CA VAL A 48 27.79 -13.76 -4.15
C VAL A 48 27.36 -15.12 -4.64
N GLU A 49 27.65 -16.16 -3.85
CA GLU A 49 27.19 -17.52 -4.12
C GLU A 49 25.72 -17.66 -3.72
N LEU A 50 24.87 -17.98 -4.67
CA LEU A 50 23.44 -18.15 -4.46
C LEU A 50 23.11 -19.48 -3.77
N ALA A 51 23.99 -20.47 -3.85
CA ALA A 51 23.83 -21.77 -3.19
C ALA A 51 22.47 -22.44 -3.48
N GLY A 52 22.07 -22.48 -4.73
CA GLY A 52 20.80 -23.04 -5.19
C GLY A 52 19.58 -22.12 -5.03
N ARG A 53 19.72 -20.94 -4.44
CA ARG A 53 18.66 -19.94 -4.29
C ARG A 53 18.24 -19.33 -5.62
N LEU A 54 17.04 -18.77 -5.63
CA LEU A 54 16.49 -18.11 -6.82
C LEU A 54 16.83 -16.61 -6.82
N LEU A 55 17.37 -16.12 -7.95
CA LEU A 55 17.55 -14.70 -8.24
C LEU A 55 16.46 -14.25 -9.23
N LEU A 56 15.78 -13.18 -8.87
CA LEU A 56 14.77 -12.48 -9.67
C LEU A 56 15.12 -11.00 -9.84
N PRO A 57 14.51 -10.29 -10.80
CA PRO A 57 14.40 -8.83 -10.73
C PRO A 57 13.77 -8.44 -9.39
N GLY A 58 14.19 -7.33 -8.82
CA GLY A 58 13.57 -6.80 -7.60
C GLY A 58 12.09 -6.54 -7.79
N PHE A 59 11.29 -6.85 -6.78
CA PHE A 59 9.85 -6.65 -6.85
C PHE A 59 9.50 -5.18 -6.98
N ILE A 60 8.46 -4.90 -7.75
CA ILE A 60 7.86 -3.58 -7.94
C ILE A 60 6.42 -3.67 -7.46
N ASP A 61 6.10 -3.00 -6.37
CA ASP A 61 4.72 -2.90 -5.92
C ASP A 61 4.05 -1.70 -6.59
N ALA A 62 3.13 -1.98 -7.48
CA ALA A 62 2.56 -0.97 -8.36
C ALA A 62 1.43 -0.14 -7.72
N HIS A 63 1.11 -0.34 -6.45
CA HIS A 63 0.16 0.50 -5.73
C HIS A 63 0.38 0.45 -4.22
N THR A 64 0.90 1.55 -3.68
CA THR A 64 1.17 1.71 -2.25
C THR A 64 0.69 3.06 -1.72
N HIS A 65 0.60 3.15 -0.40
CA HIS A 65 0.34 4.36 0.37
C HIS A 65 1.46 4.57 1.40
N PHE A 66 2.68 4.81 0.93
CA PHE A 66 3.88 4.92 1.76
C PHE A 66 3.74 5.96 2.88
N GLY A 67 3.13 7.10 2.60
CA GLY A 67 2.87 8.12 3.63
C GLY A 67 1.99 7.62 4.76
N ASN A 68 1.01 6.75 4.47
CA ASN A 68 0.21 6.10 5.52
C ASN A 68 1.07 5.11 6.31
N ALA A 69 1.89 4.30 5.65
CA ALA A 69 2.80 3.37 6.31
C ALA A 69 3.78 4.10 7.23
N ALA A 70 4.36 5.20 6.77
CA ALA A 70 5.21 6.06 7.57
C ALA A 70 4.47 6.63 8.79
N ALA A 71 3.22 7.09 8.61
CA ALA A 71 2.39 7.58 9.72
C ALA A 71 2.02 6.46 10.71
N TRP A 72 1.80 5.23 10.23
CA TRP A 72 1.39 4.11 11.07
C TRP A 72 2.54 3.45 11.82
N ALA A 73 3.77 3.64 11.39
CA ALA A 73 4.93 3.09 12.06
C ALA A 73 5.08 3.53 13.53
N PHE A 74 4.51 4.69 13.89
CA PHE A 74 4.44 5.19 15.27
C PHE A 74 3.03 5.21 15.86
N ARG A 75 2.02 4.70 15.14
CA ARG A 75 0.70 4.43 15.68
C ARG A 75 0.64 3.05 16.32
N VAL A 76 -0.30 2.89 17.23
CA VAL A 76 -0.51 1.64 17.95
C VAL A 76 -1.73 0.93 17.35
N GLY A 77 -1.49 -0.10 16.54
CA GLY A 77 -2.56 -0.96 16.00
C GLY A 77 -3.06 -1.94 17.05
N LEU A 78 -4.34 -1.83 17.46
CA LEU A 78 -4.96 -2.65 18.49
C LEU A 78 -6.21 -3.38 18.00
N TYR A 79 -6.46 -3.39 16.70
CA TYR A 79 -7.66 -3.96 16.10
C TYR A 79 -7.88 -5.44 16.47
N GLU A 80 -6.83 -6.26 16.28
CA GLU A 80 -6.91 -7.71 16.49
C GLU A 80 -6.67 -8.12 17.95
N VAL A 81 -6.33 -7.15 18.78
CA VAL A 81 -5.97 -7.41 20.18
C VAL A 81 -7.19 -7.83 20.98
N ARG A 82 -7.07 -8.96 21.67
CA ARG A 82 -8.14 -9.54 22.50
C ARG A 82 -7.89 -9.43 24.00
N GLU A 83 -6.62 -9.21 24.39
CA GLU A 83 -6.19 -9.21 25.77
C GLU A 83 -5.48 -7.89 26.16
N PRO A 84 -5.79 -7.32 27.35
CA PRO A 84 -5.16 -6.08 27.80
C PRO A 84 -3.63 -6.14 27.85
N ARG A 85 -3.07 -7.29 28.21
CA ARG A 85 -1.61 -7.50 28.24
C ARG A 85 -0.96 -7.35 26.86
N GLU A 86 -1.61 -7.87 25.83
CA GLU A 86 -1.14 -7.73 24.46
C GLU A 86 -1.22 -6.27 24.00
N ALA A 87 -2.31 -5.57 24.32
CA ALA A 87 -2.46 -4.15 24.04
C ALA A 87 -1.31 -3.35 24.63
N LEU A 88 -1.01 -3.54 25.91
CA LEU A 88 0.08 -2.86 26.60
C LEU A 88 1.45 -3.21 26.02
N ALA A 89 1.67 -4.46 25.60
CA ALA A 89 2.91 -4.86 24.94
C ALA A 89 3.10 -4.13 23.61
N ARG A 90 2.03 -3.99 22.79
CA ARG A 90 2.07 -3.22 21.54
C ARG A 90 2.31 -1.73 21.79
N VAL A 91 1.66 -1.15 22.79
CA VAL A 91 1.89 0.25 23.19
C VAL A 91 3.34 0.46 23.62
N ALA A 92 3.89 -0.40 24.46
CA ALA A 92 5.30 -0.36 24.86
C ALA A 92 6.27 -0.52 23.69
N ALA A 93 5.95 -1.38 22.73
CA ALA A 93 6.75 -1.55 21.52
C ALA A 93 6.73 -0.30 20.64
N ALA A 94 5.61 0.38 20.51
CA ALA A 94 5.50 1.66 19.81
C ALA A 94 6.31 2.75 20.52
N ALA A 95 6.21 2.84 21.85
CA ALA A 95 6.96 3.80 22.66
C ALA A 95 8.48 3.72 22.44
N ARG A 96 9.03 2.53 22.28
CA ARG A 96 10.47 2.34 22.01
C ARG A 96 10.93 2.84 20.65
N ARG A 97 10.02 3.04 19.70
CA ARG A 97 10.33 3.51 18.34
C ARG A 97 10.20 5.02 18.18
N VAL A 98 9.53 5.67 19.11
CA VAL A 98 9.20 7.10 19.04
C VAL A 98 10.04 7.86 20.05
N PRO A 99 10.66 9.00 19.69
CA PRO A 99 11.39 9.83 20.64
C PRO A 99 10.53 10.25 21.84
N PRO A 100 11.08 10.27 23.08
CA PRO A 100 10.37 10.67 24.28
C PRO A 100 9.68 12.04 24.13
N GLY A 101 8.51 12.19 24.75
CA GLY A 101 7.71 13.41 24.70
C GLY A 101 6.80 13.55 23.49
N LEU A 102 6.95 12.72 22.47
CA LEU A 102 6.04 12.71 21.32
C LEU A 102 4.78 11.87 21.61
N TRP A 103 3.68 12.24 20.96
CA TRP A 103 2.40 11.56 21.13
C TRP A 103 2.42 10.17 20.50
N LEU A 104 1.85 9.21 21.23
CA LEU A 104 1.47 7.92 20.71
C LEU A 104 -0.05 7.89 20.49
N THR A 105 -0.45 7.67 19.27
CA THR A 105 -1.86 7.57 18.89
C THR A 105 -2.14 6.22 18.24
N GLY A 106 -3.40 5.93 17.95
CA GLY A 106 -3.84 4.69 17.34
C GLY A 106 -5.06 4.11 18.04
N GLY A 107 -5.22 2.81 17.99
CA GLY A 107 -6.26 2.17 18.76
C GLY A 107 -7.08 1.16 17.98
N ASP A 108 -8.40 1.42 17.92
CA ASP A 108 -9.45 0.47 17.57
C ASP A 108 -9.49 -0.75 18.51
N LEU A 109 -9.12 -0.48 19.76
CA LEU A 109 -9.09 -1.46 20.83
C LEU A 109 -10.45 -2.15 20.99
N GLY A 110 -10.46 -3.49 20.85
CA GLY A 110 -11.66 -4.32 20.96
C GLY A 110 -12.43 -4.49 19.64
N ALA A 111 -11.93 -3.99 18.52
CA ALA A 111 -12.64 -4.07 17.25
C ALA A 111 -12.85 -5.53 16.77
N ALA A 112 -11.84 -6.39 16.85
CA ALA A 112 -11.98 -7.80 16.46
C ALA A 112 -13.04 -8.53 17.29
N ALA A 113 -13.08 -8.28 18.60
CA ALA A 113 -14.08 -8.87 19.49
C ALA A 113 -15.50 -8.32 19.26
N ALA A 114 -15.61 -7.07 18.79
CA ALA A 114 -16.90 -6.46 18.48
C ALA A 114 -17.52 -7.01 17.18
N TRP A 115 -16.70 -7.51 16.26
CA TRP A 115 -17.18 -8.15 15.01
C TRP A 115 -17.61 -9.59 15.22
N GLU A 116 -17.20 -10.24 16.31
CA GLU A 116 -17.74 -11.50 16.79
C GLU A 116 -19.05 -11.19 17.56
N ALA A 117 -20.05 -10.73 16.83
CA ALA A 117 -21.35 -10.43 17.40
C ALA A 117 -21.92 -11.69 18.08
N ASP A 118 -22.65 -11.51 19.19
CA ASP A 118 -23.44 -12.58 19.80
C ASP A 118 -24.49 -13.09 18.77
N ALA A 119 -25.10 -14.24 19.06
CA ALA A 119 -26.11 -14.83 18.17
C ALA A 119 -27.30 -13.90 17.88
N ALA A 120 -27.45 -12.80 18.61
CA ALA A 120 -28.45 -11.74 18.43
C ALA A 120 -27.91 -10.54 17.65
N GLY A 121 -26.67 -10.58 17.10
CA GLY A 121 -26.08 -9.51 16.33
C GLY A 121 -25.63 -8.30 17.15
N ARG A 122 -25.52 -8.44 18.48
CA ARG A 122 -25.08 -7.36 19.36
C ARG A 122 -23.58 -7.44 19.55
N ALA A 123 -22.86 -6.37 19.18
CA ALA A 123 -21.45 -6.23 19.50
C ALA A 123 -21.25 -6.33 21.02
N ARG A 124 -20.47 -7.29 21.50
CA ARG A 124 -20.02 -7.28 22.90
C ARG A 124 -19.00 -6.17 23.03
N PRO A 125 -19.23 -5.15 23.87
CA PRO A 125 -18.16 -4.24 24.23
C PRO A 125 -17.07 -5.10 24.89
N ALA A 126 -15.90 -5.16 24.28
CA ALA A 126 -14.80 -5.87 24.87
C ALA A 126 -14.56 -5.27 26.26
N ALA A 127 -14.61 -6.10 27.27
CA ALA A 127 -14.26 -5.75 28.65
C ALA A 127 -12.74 -5.49 28.78
N MET A 128 -12.16 -4.76 27.81
CA MET A 128 -10.76 -4.42 27.82
C MET A 128 -10.59 -3.13 28.62
N ALA A 129 -10.47 -3.30 29.93
CA ALA A 129 -10.23 -2.21 30.88
C ALA A 129 -8.78 -1.73 30.78
N LEU A 130 -8.49 -0.91 29.78
CA LEU A 130 -7.31 -0.06 29.78
C LEU A 130 -7.71 1.29 30.37
N ASP A 131 -6.96 1.72 31.36
CA ASP A 131 -7.05 3.05 31.97
C ASP A 131 -5.70 3.80 31.87
N ARG A 132 -5.67 5.04 32.34
CA ARG A 132 -4.45 5.84 32.34
C ARG A 132 -3.30 5.18 33.08
N ARG A 133 -3.56 4.49 34.22
CA ARG A 133 -2.51 3.87 35.05
C ARG A 133 -1.84 2.72 34.33
N ALA A 134 -2.62 1.93 33.59
CA ALA A 134 -2.09 0.84 32.76
C ALA A 134 -1.19 1.39 31.64
N LEU A 135 -1.58 2.50 30.98
CA LEU A 135 -0.78 3.17 29.97
C LEU A 135 0.49 3.79 30.57
N ASP A 136 0.39 4.50 31.68
CA ASP A 136 1.52 5.16 32.36
C ASP A 136 2.62 4.16 32.73
N ALA A 137 2.23 2.96 33.14
CA ALA A 137 3.18 1.91 33.51
C ALA A 137 4.10 1.47 32.36
N VAL A 138 3.67 1.62 31.10
CA VAL A 138 4.42 1.16 29.91
C VAL A 138 4.90 2.32 29.04
N THR A 139 4.43 3.55 29.27
CA THR A 139 4.76 4.74 28.48
C THR A 139 4.93 6.00 29.37
N PRO A 140 5.84 5.98 30.35
CA PRO A 140 5.99 7.09 31.29
C PRO A 140 6.37 8.42 30.60
N ASP A 141 7.07 8.33 29.46
CA ASP A 141 7.64 9.50 28.77
C ASP A 141 6.82 9.96 27.55
N HIS A 142 5.65 9.33 27.31
CA HIS A 142 4.83 9.64 26.13
C HIS A 142 3.39 10.02 26.50
N PRO A 143 2.84 11.13 25.96
CA PRO A 143 1.40 11.32 25.95
C PRO A 143 0.77 10.30 25.00
N VAL A 144 -0.18 9.51 25.52
CA VAL A 144 -0.85 8.44 24.76
C VAL A 144 -2.34 8.75 24.63
N LEU A 145 -2.89 8.59 23.42
CA LEU A 145 -4.32 8.67 23.13
C LEU A 145 -4.73 7.54 22.20
N LEU A 146 -5.47 6.57 22.72
CA LEU A 146 -5.90 5.39 21.99
C LEU A 146 -7.42 5.41 21.80
N ARG A 147 -7.88 5.16 20.59
CA ARG A 147 -9.29 5.02 20.27
C ARG A 147 -9.79 3.61 20.62
N ARG A 148 -11.00 3.53 21.15
CA ARG A 148 -11.74 2.27 21.36
C ARG A 148 -12.77 2.08 20.25
N VAL A 149 -13.15 0.82 20.03
CA VAL A 149 -14.18 0.46 19.04
C VAL A 149 -15.55 1.08 19.32
N ASP A 150 -15.87 1.34 20.59
CA ASP A 150 -17.11 1.99 21.02
C ASP A 150 -17.11 3.52 20.86
N GLY A 151 -16.06 4.07 20.23
CA GLY A 151 -15.89 5.50 20.00
C GLY A 151 -15.32 6.28 21.18
N ALA A 152 -15.08 5.64 22.33
CA ALA A 152 -14.37 6.26 23.44
C ALA A 152 -12.85 6.31 23.15
N TYR A 153 -12.14 7.13 23.92
CA TYR A 153 -10.68 7.21 23.90
C TYR A 153 -10.11 6.88 25.28
N VAL A 154 -8.89 6.35 25.30
CA VAL A 154 -8.12 6.15 26.52
C VAL A 154 -6.88 7.01 26.46
N ALA A 155 -6.72 7.92 27.43
CA ALA A 155 -5.61 8.85 27.54
C ALA A 155 -4.71 8.51 28.71
N SER A 156 -3.38 8.60 28.54
CA SER A 156 -2.40 8.52 29.64
C SER A 156 -2.46 9.76 30.53
N SER A 157 -1.88 9.67 31.73
CA SER A 157 -1.79 10.82 32.64
C SER A 157 -1.03 11.99 32.00
N LEU A 158 0.03 11.71 31.24
CA LEU A 158 0.77 12.75 30.52
C LEU A 158 -0.06 13.42 29.42
N ALA A 159 -0.92 12.66 28.74
CA ALA A 159 -1.87 13.21 27.76
C ALA A 159 -2.90 14.13 28.43
N LEU A 160 -3.50 13.70 29.55
CA LEU A 160 -4.44 14.53 30.33
C LEU A 160 -3.76 15.82 30.82
N ALA A 161 -2.52 15.72 31.32
CA ALA A 161 -1.74 16.88 31.76
C ALA A 161 -1.47 17.86 30.60
N ARG A 162 -1.14 17.38 29.39
CA ARG A 162 -0.99 18.21 28.18
C ARG A 162 -2.28 18.95 27.83
N ALA A 163 -3.42 18.30 28.03
CA ALA A 163 -4.74 18.89 27.85
C ALA A 163 -5.17 19.78 29.03
N ARG A 164 -4.39 19.87 30.11
CA ARG A 164 -4.72 20.57 31.36
C ARG A 164 -6.03 20.08 31.99
N LEU A 165 -6.32 18.78 31.85
CA LEU A 165 -7.49 18.15 32.43
C LEU A 165 -7.17 17.59 33.82
N THR A 166 -8.03 17.90 34.79
CA THR A 166 -7.94 17.49 36.19
C THR A 166 -9.27 16.86 36.64
N SER A 167 -9.30 16.32 37.86
CA SER A 167 -10.53 15.84 38.50
C SER A 167 -11.65 16.90 38.58
N GLU A 168 -11.27 18.18 38.65
CA GLU A 168 -12.21 19.31 38.74
C GLU A 168 -12.68 19.82 37.37
N SER A 169 -12.07 19.38 36.28
CA SER A 169 -12.44 19.82 34.92
C SER A 169 -13.89 19.40 34.61
N PRO A 170 -14.76 20.32 34.16
CA PRO A 170 -16.14 19.98 33.80
C PRO A 170 -16.18 19.14 32.52
N ASP A 171 -17.15 18.26 32.44
CA ASP A 171 -17.43 17.51 31.22
C ASP A 171 -17.82 18.48 30.08
N PRO A 172 -17.26 18.32 28.87
CA PRO A 172 -17.64 19.18 27.76
C PRO A 172 -19.05 18.82 27.25
N ARG A 173 -19.76 19.80 26.70
CA ARG A 173 -21.08 19.54 26.09
C ARG A 173 -20.99 18.45 25.00
N GLY A 174 -21.76 17.38 25.17
CA GLY A 174 -21.72 16.22 24.28
C GLY A 174 -20.57 15.23 24.52
N GLY A 175 -19.87 15.37 25.66
CA GLY A 175 -18.83 14.44 26.07
C GLY A 175 -18.84 14.16 27.56
N ARG A 176 -18.16 13.10 27.99
CA ARG A 176 -18.01 12.70 29.40
C ARG A 176 -16.60 12.19 29.66
N MET A 177 -16.02 12.58 30.78
CA MET A 177 -14.75 12.08 31.28
C MET A 177 -15.03 11.13 32.46
N GLU A 178 -14.58 9.88 32.36
CA GLU A 178 -14.77 8.93 33.46
C GLU A 178 -13.90 9.25 34.67
N ARG A 179 -14.49 9.10 35.84
CA ARG A 179 -13.82 9.31 37.15
C ARG A 179 -13.91 8.05 37.98
N ASP A 180 -12.84 7.76 38.70
CA ASP A 180 -12.84 6.71 39.71
C ASP A 180 -13.84 7.10 40.83
N PRO A 181 -14.86 6.24 41.10
CA PRO A 181 -15.91 6.58 42.07
C PRO A 181 -15.42 6.73 43.49
N ARG A 182 -14.23 6.23 43.81
CA ARG A 182 -13.66 6.31 45.17
C ARG A 182 -12.77 7.54 45.36
N THR A 183 -12.03 7.95 44.32
CA THR A 183 -11.04 9.02 44.42
C THR A 183 -11.45 10.30 43.70
N GLY A 184 -12.44 10.21 42.79
CA GLY A 184 -12.82 11.34 41.92
C GLY A 184 -11.82 11.63 40.81
N GLU A 185 -10.68 10.93 40.77
CA GLU A 185 -9.68 11.13 39.71
C GLU A 185 -10.15 10.65 38.33
N LEU A 186 -9.69 11.32 37.27
CA LEU A 186 -9.94 10.88 35.90
C LEU A 186 -9.30 9.51 35.66
N THR A 187 -10.06 8.57 35.12
CA THR A 187 -9.56 7.24 34.73
C THR A 187 -8.75 7.27 33.43
N GLY A 188 -8.85 8.33 32.65
CA GLY A 188 -8.31 8.46 31.31
C GLY A 188 -9.31 8.07 30.22
N ILE A 189 -10.47 7.51 30.56
CA ILE A 189 -11.50 7.15 29.57
C ILE A 189 -12.36 8.37 29.26
N LEU A 190 -12.42 8.72 27.97
CA LEU A 190 -13.05 9.92 27.43
C LEU A 190 -14.10 9.54 26.39
N HIS A 191 -15.34 9.98 26.58
CA HIS A 191 -16.46 9.68 25.69
C HIS A 191 -16.88 10.91 24.85
N GLY A 192 -17.27 10.65 23.60
CA GLY A 192 -17.80 11.65 22.67
C GLY A 192 -16.87 12.86 22.54
N ARG A 193 -17.42 14.06 22.67
CA ARG A 193 -16.67 15.32 22.49
C ARG A 193 -15.46 15.49 23.41
N ALA A 194 -15.39 14.77 24.54
CA ALA A 194 -14.21 14.80 25.41
C ALA A 194 -12.99 14.16 24.73
N GLY A 195 -13.19 13.00 24.08
CA GLY A 195 -12.14 12.32 23.32
C GLY A 195 -11.76 13.08 22.04
N GLU A 196 -12.74 13.62 21.32
CA GLU A 196 -12.48 14.41 20.10
C GLU A 196 -11.64 15.66 20.39
N ARG A 197 -11.96 16.40 21.44
CA ARG A 197 -11.15 17.56 21.86
C ARG A 197 -9.72 17.16 22.24
N MET A 198 -9.56 15.97 22.79
CA MET A 198 -8.22 15.45 23.09
C MET A 198 -7.44 15.17 21.81
N LEU A 199 -8.12 14.61 20.78
CA LEU A 199 -7.52 14.39 19.48
C LEU A 199 -7.12 15.70 18.78
N GLU A 200 -7.89 16.77 18.93
CA GLU A 200 -7.57 18.11 18.42
C GLU A 200 -6.26 18.69 19.02
N LEU A 201 -5.84 18.21 20.18
CA LEU A 201 -4.61 18.62 20.86
C LEU A 201 -3.39 17.81 20.44
N VAL A 202 -3.59 16.68 19.78
CA VAL A 202 -2.48 15.90 19.22
C VAL A 202 -1.83 16.71 18.11
N PRO A 203 -0.55 17.11 18.24
CA PRO A 203 0.10 17.84 17.18
C PRO A 203 0.17 17.00 15.91
N PRO A 204 0.06 17.59 14.73
CA PRO A 204 0.40 16.89 13.52
C PRO A 204 1.83 16.35 13.59
N ALA A 205 2.07 15.19 12.98
CA ALA A 205 3.41 14.64 12.90
C ALA A 205 4.34 15.70 12.24
N ASN A 206 5.38 16.09 12.94
CA ASN A 206 6.39 16.98 12.35
C ASN A 206 7.30 16.20 11.39
N GLY A 207 8.09 16.92 10.57
CA GLY A 207 8.94 16.31 9.56
C GLY A 207 9.91 15.24 10.10
N GLU A 208 10.47 15.43 11.31
CA GLU A 208 11.37 14.43 11.92
C GLU A 208 10.60 13.16 12.34
N LEU A 209 9.42 13.28 12.92
CA LEU A 209 8.59 12.12 13.27
C LEU A 209 8.17 11.35 12.01
N GLN A 210 7.80 12.06 10.94
CA GLN A 210 7.50 11.42 9.66
C GLN A 210 8.69 10.68 9.08
N LEU A 211 9.91 11.23 9.21
CA LEU A 211 11.13 10.54 8.77
C LEU A 211 11.44 9.29 9.60
N VAL A 212 11.14 9.29 10.90
CA VAL A 212 11.24 8.06 11.72
C VAL A 212 10.33 6.97 11.16
N GLY A 213 9.07 7.30 10.91
CA GLY A 213 8.12 6.35 10.31
C GLY A 213 8.50 5.92 8.90
N ALA A 214 8.98 6.87 8.08
CA ALA A 214 9.42 6.59 6.72
C ALA A 214 10.63 5.63 6.69
N ARG A 215 11.59 5.76 7.62
CA ARG A 215 12.70 4.79 7.75
C ARG A 215 12.20 3.39 8.10
N ALA A 216 11.20 3.28 8.98
CA ALA A 216 10.57 2.00 9.29
C ALA A 216 9.87 1.40 8.07
N ALA A 217 9.11 2.21 7.34
CA ALA A 217 8.46 1.81 6.09
C ALA A 217 9.47 1.34 5.02
N LEU A 218 10.61 2.05 4.87
CA LEU A 218 11.69 1.62 3.99
C LEU A 218 12.32 0.29 4.42
N GLU A 219 12.40 0.02 5.73
CA GLU A 219 12.89 -1.28 6.23
C GLU A 219 11.94 -2.41 5.83
N ASP A 220 10.63 -2.19 5.93
CA ASP A 220 9.63 -3.19 5.53
C ASP A 220 9.73 -3.48 4.02
N LEU A 221 9.86 -2.44 3.18
CA LEU A 221 10.08 -2.60 1.73
C LEU A 221 11.34 -3.42 1.42
N ARG A 222 12.47 -3.12 2.09
CA ARG A 222 13.72 -3.86 1.88
C ARG A 222 13.58 -5.33 2.26
N ARG A 223 12.95 -5.63 3.39
CA ARG A 223 12.69 -7.01 3.85
C ARG A 223 11.77 -7.79 2.93
N ALA A 224 10.84 -7.10 2.29
CA ALA A 224 9.91 -7.70 1.33
C ALA A 224 10.51 -7.91 -0.08
N GLY A 225 11.76 -7.50 -0.32
CA GLY A 225 12.39 -7.62 -1.64
C GLY A 225 11.94 -6.56 -2.65
N ILE A 226 11.29 -5.49 -2.17
CA ILE A 226 10.77 -4.43 -3.02
C ILE A 226 11.85 -3.39 -3.29
N THR A 227 12.13 -3.18 -4.57
CA THR A 227 13.12 -2.21 -5.06
C THR A 227 12.48 -0.97 -5.68
N SER A 228 11.19 -1.06 -6.02
CA SER A 228 10.43 0.07 -6.57
C SER A 228 8.98 0.02 -6.09
N ILE A 229 8.39 1.19 -5.88
CA ILE A 229 6.97 1.35 -5.57
C ILE A 229 6.33 2.35 -6.53
N HIS A 230 5.04 2.13 -6.84
CA HIS A 230 4.21 3.18 -7.40
C HIS A 230 3.31 3.70 -6.27
N ASP A 231 3.56 4.91 -5.84
CA ASP A 231 3.04 5.42 -4.59
C ASP A 231 2.09 6.60 -4.77
N VAL A 232 1.02 6.62 -4.01
CA VAL A 232 0.08 7.75 -3.96
C VAL A 232 0.72 8.89 -3.17
N ALA A 233 1.67 9.57 -3.82
CA ALA A 233 2.40 10.70 -3.27
C ALA A 233 1.62 12.00 -3.49
N ARG A 234 1.43 12.77 -2.45
CA ARG A 234 0.66 14.01 -2.46
C ARG A 234 1.59 15.22 -2.50
N LEU A 235 1.14 16.29 -3.14
CA LEU A 235 1.90 17.54 -3.23
C LEU A 235 1.81 18.38 -1.96
N ASP A 236 0.62 18.41 -1.32
CA ASP A 236 0.32 19.28 -0.19
C ASP A 236 -0.93 18.83 0.58
N ASP A 237 -1.31 19.59 1.62
CA ASP A 237 -2.54 19.34 2.41
C ASP A 237 -3.82 19.49 1.58
N LEU A 238 -3.81 20.33 0.53
CA LEU A 238 -4.96 20.49 -0.35
C LEU A 238 -5.22 19.21 -1.14
N SER A 239 -4.16 18.52 -1.57
CA SER A 239 -4.26 17.19 -2.19
C SER A 239 -4.96 16.21 -1.28
N ARG A 240 -4.61 16.18 0.01
CA ARG A 240 -5.25 15.31 1.01
C ARG A 240 -6.73 15.60 1.14
N ARG A 241 -7.11 16.85 1.29
CA ARG A 241 -8.52 17.27 1.41
C ARG A 241 -9.34 16.89 0.18
N ARG A 242 -8.81 17.12 -1.02
CA ARG A 242 -9.48 16.77 -2.27
C ARG A 242 -9.56 15.27 -2.51
N LEU A 243 -8.55 14.52 -2.05
CA LEU A 243 -8.49 13.08 -2.25
C LEU A 243 -9.41 12.31 -1.29
N PHE A 244 -9.54 12.76 -0.04
CA PHE A 244 -10.20 12.01 1.03
C PHE A 244 -11.31 12.76 1.75
N HIS A 245 -11.58 14.00 1.42
CA HIS A 245 -12.55 14.88 2.12
C HIS A 245 -12.38 14.91 3.64
N THR A 246 -11.16 14.67 4.14
CA THR A 246 -10.84 14.67 5.56
C THR A 246 -10.05 15.92 5.92
N ASP A 247 -10.31 16.49 7.09
CA ASP A 247 -9.45 17.48 7.74
C ASP A 247 -8.21 16.75 8.29
N VAL A 248 -7.32 16.33 7.38
CA VAL A 248 -6.09 15.67 7.76
C VAL A 248 -5.04 16.72 8.14
N GLU A 249 -4.41 16.47 9.26
CA GLU A 249 -3.34 17.24 9.89
C GLU A 249 -2.33 17.82 8.89
N ARG A 250 -1.84 19.01 9.19
CA ARG A 250 -0.73 19.68 8.47
C ARG A 250 0.55 18.87 8.65
N SER A 251 0.78 17.92 7.78
CA SER A 251 2.02 17.14 7.74
C SER A 251 2.73 17.38 6.42
N ALA A 252 4.07 17.25 6.38
CA ALA A 252 4.81 17.27 5.13
C ALA A 252 4.20 16.29 4.13
N THR A 253 4.18 16.65 2.86
CA THR A 253 3.64 15.79 1.82
C THR A 253 4.53 14.56 1.64
N ASP A 254 3.97 13.47 1.14
CA ASP A 254 4.74 12.24 0.89
C ASP A 254 5.92 12.52 -0.07
N LEU A 255 5.73 13.42 -1.03
CA LEU A 255 6.78 13.83 -1.95
C LEU A 255 7.94 14.55 -1.24
N GLU A 256 7.64 15.42 -0.26
CA GLU A 256 8.66 16.09 0.54
C GLU A 256 9.44 15.09 1.40
N ILE A 257 8.75 14.07 1.95
CA ILE A 257 9.41 12.98 2.69
C ILE A 257 10.37 12.22 1.79
N PHE A 258 9.96 11.84 0.58
CA PHE A 258 10.84 11.15 -0.38
C PHE A 258 12.05 12.02 -0.78
N ARG A 259 11.82 13.31 -1.06
CA ARG A 259 12.89 14.25 -1.40
C ARG A 259 13.89 14.41 -0.26
N GLU A 260 13.40 14.51 0.98
CA GLU A 260 14.26 14.64 2.16
C GLU A 260 15.06 13.36 2.43
N LEU A 261 14.44 12.19 2.33
CA LEU A 261 15.14 10.90 2.42
C LEU A 261 16.21 10.76 1.33
N GLN A 262 15.91 11.19 0.10
CA GLN A 262 16.87 11.18 -1.00
C GLN A 262 18.04 12.13 -0.74
N ARG A 263 17.77 13.36 -0.27
CA ARG A 263 18.80 14.36 0.08
C ARG A 263 19.73 13.85 1.18
N ARG A 264 19.21 13.05 2.11
CA ARG A 264 20.01 12.40 3.18
C ARG A 264 20.73 11.13 2.71
N GLY A 265 20.48 10.65 1.50
CA GLY A 265 21.01 9.36 1.01
C GLY A 265 20.35 8.13 1.67
N GLU A 266 19.19 8.31 2.26
CA GLU A 266 18.44 7.28 3.01
C GLU A 266 17.32 6.63 2.18
N LEU A 267 16.94 7.18 1.03
CA LEU A 267 15.92 6.61 0.16
C LEU A 267 16.44 5.32 -0.48
N THR A 268 15.89 4.18 -0.08
CA THR A 268 16.32 2.83 -0.52
C THR A 268 15.27 2.12 -1.37
N VAL A 269 14.47 2.88 -2.10
CA VAL A 269 13.47 2.39 -3.04
C VAL A 269 13.32 3.41 -4.18
N ARG A 270 13.02 2.95 -5.40
CA ARG A 270 12.60 3.84 -6.48
C ARG A 270 11.10 4.12 -6.35
N VAL A 271 10.72 5.36 -6.58
CA VAL A 271 9.34 5.83 -6.42
C VAL A 271 8.80 6.32 -7.76
N TYR A 272 7.75 5.69 -8.26
CA TYR A 272 6.92 6.27 -9.31
C TYR A 272 5.72 6.96 -8.65
N ALA A 273 5.79 8.28 -8.55
CA ALA A 273 4.84 9.07 -7.77
C ALA A 273 3.51 9.27 -8.51
N PHE A 274 2.41 8.86 -7.89
CA PHE A 274 1.05 9.19 -8.31
C PHE A 274 0.63 10.49 -7.62
N LEU A 275 0.63 11.59 -8.35
CA LEU A 275 0.14 12.84 -7.84
C LEU A 275 -1.39 12.92 -7.97
N THR A 276 -2.03 13.89 -7.34
CA THR A 276 -3.49 14.02 -7.33
C THR A 276 -4.02 14.47 -8.69
N LEU A 277 -4.96 13.71 -9.29
CA LEU A 277 -5.54 14.02 -10.60
C LEU A 277 -6.22 15.40 -10.63
N ALA A 278 -6.97 15.74 -9.61
CA ALA A 278 -7.66 17.04 -9.50
C ALA A 278 -6.71 18.25 -9.50
N LEU A 279 -5.41 18.01 -9.28
CA LEU A 279 -4.36 19.03 -9.27
C LEU A 279 -3.49 19.02 -10.53
N TRP A 280 -3.95 18.41 -11.62
CA TRP A 280 -3.11 18.26 -12.80
C TRP A 280 -2.58 19.59 -13.37
N ARG A 281 -3.37 20.68 -13.25
CA ARG A 281 -2.95 22.01 -13.70
C ARG A 281 -1.83 22.58 -12.83
N GLU A 282 -1.96 22.41 -11.52
CA GLU A 282 -0.96 22.82 -10.53
C GLU A 282 0.32 22.00 -10.67
N VAL A 283 0.21 20.70 -10.97
CA VAL A 283 1.37 19.83 -11.27
C VAL A 283 2.12 20.33 -12.49
N VAL A 284 1.41 20.67 -13.57
CA VAL A 284 2.00 21.26 -14.78
C VAL A 284 2.62 22.63 -14.49
N ALA A 285 1.92 23.49 -13.74
CA ALA A 285 2.38 24.83 -13.38
C ALA A 285 3.64 24.79 -12.48
N ALA A 286 3.77 23.77 -11.63
CA ALA A 286 4.97 23.50 -10.83
C ALA A 286 6.16 23.00 -11.66
N GLY A 287 6.02 22.85 -12.98
CA GLY A 287 7.07 22.40 -13.87
C GLY A 287 7.31 20.90 -13.88
N ILE A 288 6.50 20.10 -13.18
CA ILE A 288 6.58 18.64 -13.20
C ILE A 288 6.14 18.14 -14.57
N ARG A 289 6.98 17.35 -15.20
CA ARG A 289 6.73 16.80 -16.54
C ARG A 289 6.44 15.31 -16.46
N PRO A 290 5.54 14.79 -17.33
CA PRO A 290 5.36 13.34 -17.45
C PRO A 290 6.68 12.64 -17.75
N ARG A 291 6.95 11.52 -17.06
CA ARG A 291 8.16 10.71 -17.24
C ARG A 291 9.48 11.41 -16.86
N SER A 292 9.40 12.52 -16.11
CA SER A 292 10.60 13.18 -15.57
C SER A 292 11.09 12.46 -14.31
N ASP A 293 12.41 12.51 -14.09
CA ASP A 293 13.09 11.91 -12.95
C ASP A 293 13.69 12.99 -12.05
N GLU A 294 13.55 12.81 -10.74
CA GLU A 294 14.30 13.50 -9.69
C GLU A 294 15.10 12.45 -8.90
N GLY A 295 16.21 11.96 -9.44
CA GLY A 295 17.00 10.89 -8.82
C GLY A 295 16.26 9.56 -8.79
N LEU A 296 15.82 9.11 -7.61
CA LEU A 296 15.03 7.88 -7.43
C LEU A 296 13.53 8.11 -7.56
N ILE A 297 13.07 9.35 -7.72
CA ILE A 297 11.65 9.72 -7.84
C ILE A 297 11.34 10.00 -9.30
N ARG A 298 10.31 9.38 -9.83
CA ARG A 298 9.80 9.54 -11.20
C ARG A 298 8.35 9.97 -11.18
N PHE A 299 7.96 10.83 -12.10
CA PHE A 299 6.60 11.33 -12.25
C PHE A 299 5.98 10.84 -13.56
N GLY A 300 4.65 10.70 -13.59
CA GLY A 300 3.99 10.33 -14.85
C GLY A 300 2.53 9.94 -14.72
N ALA A 301 2.05 9.64 -13.54
CA ALA A 301 0.68 9.24 -13.31
C ALA A 301 -0.03 10.15 -12.28
N LEU A 302 -1.35 10.24 -12.44
CA LEU A 302 -2.22 11.06 -11.58
C LEU A 302 -3.37 10.21 -11.02
N LYS A 303 -3.45 10.15 -9.69
CA LYS A 303 -4.40 9.33 -8.94
C LYS A 303 -5.72 10.03 -8.71
N ALA A 304 -6.81 9.27 -8.91
CA ALA A 304 -8.16 9.64 -8.50
C ALA A 304 -8.92 8.45 -7.91
N PHE A 305 -10.07 8.73 -7.34
CA PHE A 305 -11.03 7.76 -6.81
C PHE A 305 -12.40 8.06 -7.41
N ILE A 306 -13.07 7.01 -7.90
CA ILE A 306 -14.40 7.15 -8.48
C ILE A 306 -15.48 6.69 -7.50
N ASP A 307 -15.21 5.66 -6.73
CA ASP A 307 -16.09 5.09 -5.72
C ASP A 307 -15.34 4.78 -4.42
N GLY A 308 -16.08 4.38 -3.40
CA GLY A 308 -15.54 4.16 -2.07
C GLY A 308 -15.14 2.72 -1.79
N PHE A 309 -14.96 2.45 -0.48
CA PHE A 309 -14.39 1.19 0.00
C PHE A 309 -15.34 0.01 -0.11
N LEU A 310 -14.70 -1.08 -0.22
CA LEU A 310 -14.85 -2.50 0.09
C LEU A 310 -16.24 -3.07 0.28
N MET A 311 -17.17 -2.40 0.90
CA MET A 311 -18.37 -3.05 1.41
C MET A 311 -19.65 -2.34 0.98
N GLU A 312 -19.56 -1.17 0.39
CA GLU A 312 -20.71 -0.29 0.33
C GLU A 312 -21.30 -0.01 -1.05
N ALA A 313 -20.58 -0.27 -2.15
CA ALA A 313 -21.06 0.13 -3.46
C ALA A 313 -20.75 -0.81 -4.63
N PRO A 314 -21.06 -2.09 -4.59
CA PRO A 314 -20.67 -2.95 -5.70
C PRO A 314 -21.47 -2.68 -6.98
N TYR A 315 -22.80 -2.48 -6.90
CA TYR A 315 -23.67 -2.34 -8.08
C TYR A 315 -24.74 -1.27 -7.88
N ALA A 316 -24.55 -0.13 -8.51
CA ALA A 316 -25.50 0.98 -8.43
C ALA A 316 -26.83 0.73 -9.16
N ASP A 317 -26.91 -0.26 -10.06
CA ASP A 317 -28.12 -0.67 -10.75
C ASP A 317 -28.94 -1.70 -9.99
N VAL A 318 -28.40 -2.28 -8.89
CA VAL A 318 -29.17 -3.19 -8.01
C VAL A 318 -29.91 -2.39 -6.95
N PRO A 319 -31.25 -2.52 -6.81
CA PRO A 319 -32.05 -1.71 -5.90
C PRO A 319 -31.54 -1.66 -4.45
N ARG A 320 -31.08 -2.81 -3.92
CA ARG A 320 -30.52 -2.90 -2.55
C ARG A 320 -29.18 -2.15 -2.38
N PHE A 321 -28.53 -1.78 -3.46
CA PHE A 321 -27.31 -1.01 -3.50
C PHE A 321 -27.52 0.39 -4.14
N ALA A 322 -28.74 0.68 -4.61
CA ALA A 322 -29.08 1.99 -5.14
C ALA A 322 -28.91 3.05 -4.05
N GLY A 323 -28.09 4.04 -4.31
CA GLY A 323 -27.73 5.07 -3.33
C GLY A 323 -26.50 4.77 -2.47
N SER A 324 -25.95 3.53 -2.49
CA SER A 324 -24.70 3.20 -1.80
C SER A 324 -23.44 3.71 -2.51
N PHE A 325 -23.57 4.50 -3.53
CA PHE A 325 -22.53 5.37 -4.11
C PHE A 325 -22.16 6.47 -3.11
N THR A 326 -21.70 6.04 -1.95
CA THR A 326 -21.51 6.91 -0.79
C THR A 326 -20.30 7.82 -0.90
N PHE A 327 -19.42 7.60 -1.87
CA PHE A 327 -18.27 8.46 -2.08
C PHE A 327 -18.15 8.86 -3.55
N ARG A 328 -18.89 9.89 -3.94
CA ARG A 328 -18.51 10.71 -5.08
C ARG A 328 -17.52 11.75 -4.59
N PHE A 329 -16.25 11.49 -4.81
CA PHE A 329 -15.21 12.49 -4.51
C PHE A 329 -15.33 13.70 -5.43
N VAL A 330 -15.85 13.50 -6.65
CA VAL A 330 -16.04 14.55 -7.66
C VAL A 330 -17.26 14.18 -8.51
N ASP A 331 -17.97 15.17 -9.03
CA ASP A 331 -19.06 14.94 -9.99
C ASP A 331 -18.53 14.35 -11.31
N GLU A 332 -19.41 13.66 -12.05
CA GLU A 332 -19.03 12.91 -13.25
C GLU A 332 -18.42 13.80 -14.35
N ALA A 333 -18.94 15.00 -14.53
CA ALA A 333 -18.46 15.93 -15.55
C ALA A 333 -17.06 16.47 -15.21
N THR A 334 -16.84 16.82 -13.95
CA THR A 334 -15.54 17.26 -13.45
C THR A 334 -14.49 16.15 -13.59
N MET A 335 -14.80 14.92 -13.19
CA MET A 335 -13.88 13.79 -13.32
C MET A 335 -13.52 13.51 -14.78
N ALA A 336 -14.49 13.52 -15.68
CA ALA A 336 -14.26 13.37 -17.12
C ALA A 336 -13.34 14.47 -17.68
N ALA A 337 -13.54 15.72 -17.26
CA ALA A 337 -12.71 16.86 -17.68
C ALA A 337 -11.28 16.78 -17.11
N GLU A 338 -11.11 16.34 -15.86
CA GLU A 338 -9.82 16.15 -15.22
C GLU A 338 -9.01 15.03 -15.91
N ILE A 339 -9.66 13.90 -16.23
CA ILE A 339 -9.05 12.79 -16.98
C ILE A 339 -8.60 13.26 -18.37
N ALA A 340 -9.47 13.97 -19.09
CA ALA A 340 -9.15 14.46 -20.43
C ALA A 340 -8.01 15.52 -20.39
N GLY A 341 -8.02 16.39 -19.40
CA GLY A 341 -7.00 17.43 -19.23
C GLY A 341 -5.64 16.85 -18.83
N ALA A 342 -5.61 15.88 -17.93
CA ALA A 342 -4.40 15.17 -17.54
C ALA A 342 -3.78 14.42 -18.73
N ASP A 343 -4.60 13.72 -19.51
CA ASP A 343 -4.16 13.02 -20.71
C ASP A 343 -3.61 13.99 -21.77
N ALA A 344 -4.27 15.13 -22.00
CA ALA A 344 -3.79 16.17 -22.90
C ALA A 344 -2.44 16.75 -22.45
N ALA A 345 -2.20 16.82 -21.14
CA ALA A 345 -0.92 17.23 -20.56
C ALA A 345 0.14 16.11 -20.56
N GLY A 346 -0.19 14.91 -21.05
CA GLY A 346 0.72 13.78 -21.19
C GLY A 346 0.83 12.86 -19.97
N PHE A 347 0.04 13.11 -18.91
CA PHE A 347 -0.02 12.26 -17.72
C PHE A 347 -1.02 11.11 -17.92
N ASP A 348 -0.78 10.00 -17.24
CA ASP A 348 -1.68 8.86 -17.25
C ASP A 348 -2.59 8.86 -16.01
N PRO A 349 -3.93 8.91 -16.18
CA PRO A 349 -4.84 8.73 -15.08
C PRO A 349 -4.77 7.30 -14.51
N VAL A 350 -4.75 7.21 -13.18
CA VAL A 350 -4.70 5.98 -12.38
C VAL A 350 -5.84 6.03 -11.39
N VAL A 351 -6.91 5.28 -11.63
CA VAL A 351 -8.18 5.51 -10.95
C VAL A 351 -8.63 4.30 -10.13
N HIS A 352 -8.86 4.52 -8.84
CA HIS A 352 -9.49 3.57 -7.94
C HIS A 352 -10.92 3.27 -8.41
N THR A 353 -11.22 1.99 -8.64
CA THR A 353 -12.46 1.55 -9.27
C THR A 353 -12.86 0.16 -8.77
N ILE A 354 -13.95 0.08 -8.03
CA ILE A 354 -14.43 -1.16 -7.41
C ILE A 354 -15.74 -1.63 -8.05
N GLY A 355 -16.77 -0.77 -8.09
CA GLY A 355 -18.11 -1.11 -8.55
C GLY A 355 -18.26 -1.22 -10.06
N ASP A 356 -19.31 -1.90 -10.52
CA ASP A 356 -19.62 -2.08 -11.95
C ASP A 356 -19.92 -0.74 -12.66
N LYS A 357 -20.70 0.11 -12.02
CA LYS A 357 -20.99 1.45 -12.55
C LYS A 357 -19.72 2.29 -12.65
N ALA A 358 -18.84 2.21 -11.65
CA ALA A 358 -17.57 2.91 -11.66
C ALA A 358 -16.69 2.46 -12.83
N HIS A 359 -16.59 1.15 -13.09
CA HIS A 359 -15.88 0.62 -14.27
C HIS A 359 -16.46 1.16 -15.56
N ARG A 360 -17.79 1.13 -15.72
CA ARG A 360 -18.45 1.64 -16.93
C ARG A 360 -18.14 3.11 -17.17
N LEU A 361 -18.31 3.96 -16.16
CA LEU A 361 -18.03 5.39 -16.25
C LEU A 361 -16.57 5.67 -16.56
N LEU A 362 -15.64 5.01 -15.83
CA LEU A 362 -14.22 5.19 -16.08
C LEU A 362 -13.82 4.83 -17.51
N LEU A 363 -14.30 3.70 -18.00
CA LEU A 363 -14.01 3.25 -19.38
C LEU A 363 -14.62 4.19 -20.43
N ASP A 364 -15.78 4.78 -20.16
CA ASP A 364 -16.38 5.79 -21.03
C ASP A 364 -15.52 7.05 -21.08
N TRP A 365 -15.03 7.53 -19.92
CA TRP A 365 -14.16 8.71 -19.83
C TRP A 365 -12.78 8.47 -20.44
N TYR A 366 -12.16 7.30 -20.18
CA TYR A 366 -10.89 6.93 -20.83
C TYR A 366 -11.03 6.89 -22.34
N GLN A 367 -12.08 6.25 -22.84
CA GLN A 367 -12.34 6.18 -24.28
C GLN A 367 -12.61 7.56 -24.89
N ALA A 368 -13.32 8.45 -24.19
CA ALA A 368 -13.55 9.82 -24.61
C ALA A 368 -12.24 10.63 -24.67
N ALA A 369 -11.40 10.55 -23.63
CA ALA A 369 -10.10 11.21 -23.59
C ALA A 369 -9.17 10.72 -24.72
N ILE A 370 -9.11 9.40 -24.95
CA ILE A 370 -8.30 8.80 -26.02
C ILE A 370 -8.73 9.30 -27.41
N ARG A 371 -10.04 9.52 -27.62
CA ARG A 371 -10.57 10.03 -28.90
C ARG A 371 -10.35 11.54 -29.08
N ALA A 372 -10.42 12.29 -27.98
CA ALA A 372 -10.33 13.76 -28.01
C ALA A 372 -8.90 14.27 -28.14
N ASN A 373 -7.93 13.56 -27.56
CA ASN A 373 -6.54 14.00 -27.46
C ASN A 373 -5.64 13.35 -28.51
N ALA A 374 -4.48 13.99 -28.76
CA ALA A 374 -3.50 13.50 -29.72
C ALA A 374 -3.06 12.04 -29.41
N PRO A 375 -2.81 11.21 -30.41
CA PRO A 375 -2.31 9.86 -30.23
C PRO A 375 -0.98 9.85 -29.46
N ARG A 376 -0.87 9.00 -28.45
CA ARG A 376 0.35 8.75 -27.70
C ARG A 376 0.34 7.33 -27.11
N ASP A 377 1.46 6.84 -26.65
CA ASP A 377 1.50 5.69 -25.74
C ASP A 377 0.84 6.09 -24.41
N ARG A 378 -0.22 5.36 -24.04
CA ARG A 378 -1.02 5.58 -22.82
C ARG A 378 -0.98 4.34 -21.96
N ARG A 379 -0.68 4.53 -20.68
CA ARG A 379 -0.64 3.44 -19.71
C ARG A 379 -1.65 3.70 -18.60
N PHE A 380 -2.89 3.95 -19.01
CA PHE A 380 -4.03 4.18 -18.11
C PHE A 380 -4.32 2.94 -17.28
N ARG A 381 -4.68 3.14 -16.02
CA ARG A 381 -4.83 2.05 -15.07
C ARG A 381 -6.20 2.05 -14.41
N VAL A 382 -6.73 0.85 -14.19
CA VAL A 382 -7.92 0.55 -13.40
C VAL A 382 -7.44 -0.10 -12.12
N ILE A 383 -7.47 0.64 -11.00
CA ILE A 383 -6.97 0.13 -9.73
C ILE A 383 -8.07 -0.69 -9.05
N HIS A 384 -7.66 -1.81 -8.47
CA HIS A 384 -8.43 -2.87 -7.84
C HIS A 384 -9.22 -3.74 -8.82
N ALA A 385 -9.96 -3.18 -9.75
CA ALA A 385 -10.74 -3.91 -10.75
C ALA A 385 -11.56 -5.08 -10.16
N TRP A 386 -12.32 -4.81 -9.05
CA TRP A 386 -12.94 -5.90 -8.29
C TRP A 386 -14.16 -6.50 -8.98
N TYR A 387 -15.11 -5.67 -9.42
CA TYR A 387 -16.41 -6.12 -9.91
C TYR A 387 -16.72 -5.63 -11.34
N PRO A 388 -15.78 -5.74 -12.31
CA PRO A 388 -16.12 -5.46 -13.70
C PRO A 388 -17.09 -6.53 -14.20
N SER A 389 -18.05 -6.15 -15.05
CA SER A 389 -18.82 -7.13 -15.81
C SER A 389 -17.99 -7.72 -16.95
N ALA A 390 -18.46 -8.81 -17.56
CA ALA A 390 -17.81 -9.40 -18.73
C ALA A 390 -17.59 -8.39 -19.87
N ARG A 391 -18.51 -7.43 -20.03
CA ARG A 391 -18.39 -6.35 -21.00
C ARG A 391 -17.25 -5.40 -20.67
N GLU A 392 -17.12 -4.99 -19.40
CA GLU A 392 -16.05 -4.11 -18.94
C GLU A 392 -14.70 -4.82 -19.01
N ILE A 393 -14.60 -6.11 -18.68
CA ILE A 393 -13.39 -6.93 -18.87
C ILE A 393 -12.92 -6.86 -20.33
N ALA A 394 -13.82 -7.13 -21.28
CA ALA A 394 -13.49 -7.05 -22.70
C ALA A 394 -13.06 -5.64 -23.14
N ARG A 395 -13.66 -4.58 -22.58
CA ARG A 395 -13.27 -3.18 -22.85
C ARG A 395 -11.90 -2.83 -22.29
N ILE A 396 -11.59 -3.27 -21.07
CA ILE A 396 -10.28 -3.06 -20.44
C ILE A 396 -9.19 -3.64 -21.34
N GLY A 397 -9.35 -4.90 -21.79
CA GLY A 397 -8.42 -5.54 -22.70
C GLY A 397 -8.33 -4.85 -24.07
N LYS A 398 -9.46 -4.52 -24.69
CA LYS A 398 -9.48 -3.83 -25.99
C LYS A 398 -8.80 -2.46 -25.98
N LEU A 399 -8.89 -1.74 -24.87
CA LEU A 399 -8.24 -0.44 -24.70
C LEU A 399 -6.77 -0.57 -24.28
N GLY A 400 -6.27 -1.78 -24.05
CA GLY A 400 -4.90 -2.04 -23.62
C GLY A 400 -4.57 -1.45 -22.23
N LEU A 401 -5.56 -1.41 -21.35
CA LEU A 401 -5.41 -0.83 -20.02
C LEU A 401 -4.67 -1.78 -19.07
N PHE A 402 -4.11 -1.20 -18.02
CA PHE A 402 -3.63 -1.95 -16.87
C PHE A 402 -4.75 -2.20 -15.87
N ALA A 403 -4.74 -3.36 -15.23
CA ALA A 403 -5.56 -3.68 -14.08
C ALA A 403 -4.64 -4.01 -12.90
N ASP A 404 -4.66 -3.14 -11.89
CA ASP A 404 -3.92 -3.34 -10.64
C ASP A 404 -4.78 -4.18 -9.71
N VAL A 405 -4.38 -5.41 -9.46
CA VAL A 405 -5.18 -6.34 -8.66
C VAL A 405 -4.49 -6.68 -7.35
N THR A 406 -5.26 -6.72 -6.27
CA THR A 406 -4.77 -6.94 -4.91
C THR A 406 -5.23 -8.31 -4.41
N PRO A 407 -4.37 -9.35 -4.42
CA PRO A 407 -4.76 -10.70 -3.99
C PRO A 407 -5.26 -10.78 -2.54
N GLN A 408 -4.69 -9.99 -1.64
CA GLN A 408 -5.13 -9.94 -0.24
C GLN A 408 -6.58 -9.45 -0.08
N HIS A 409 -7.05 -8.57 -0.95
CA HIS A 409 -8.44 -8.11 -0.92
C HIS A 409 -9.42 -9.25 -1.22
N LEU A 410 -9.04 -10.18 -2.11
CA LEU A 410 -9.87 -11.36 -2.38
C LEU A 410 -10.10 -12.20 -1.12
N VAL A 411 -9.08 -12.40 -0.29
CA VAL A 411 -9.19 -13.20 0.96
C VAL A 411 -10.28 -12.62 1.87
N ASN A 412 -10.34 -11.30 1.97
CA ASN A 412 -11.32 -10.61 2.79
C ASN A 412 -12.72 -10.58 2.16
N ASP A 413 -12.81 -10.62 0.84
CA ASP A 413 -14.04 -10.40 0.09
C ASP A 413 -14.76 -11.71 -0.29
N ALA A 414 -14.03 -12.75 -0.66
CA ALA A 414 -14.56 -14.01 -1.22
C ALA A 414 -15.74 -14.59 -0.44
N ALA A 415 -15.65 -14.63 0.90
CA ALA A 415 -16.70 -15.19 1.75
C ALA A 415 -18.03 -14.40 1.70
N SER A 416 -18.01 -13.17 1.22
CA SER A 416 -19.16 -12.26 1.20
C SER A 416 -19.69 -11.92 -0.18
N VAL A 417 -18.87 -12.06 -1.22
CA VAL A 417 -19.20 -11.66 -2.60
C VAL A 417 -20.48 -12.30 -3.10
N GLU A 418 -20.59 -13.62 -3.05
CA GLU A 418 -21.78 -14.32 -3.56
C GLU A 418 -23.06 -13.95 -2.82
N ARG A 419 -22.97 -13.76 -1.50
CA ARG A 419 -24.13 -13.33 -0.70
C ARG A 419 -24.58 -11.92 -1.07
N ARG A 420 -23.62 -11.03 -1.38
CA ARG A 420 -23.90 -9.63 -1.72
C ARG A 420 -24.36 -9.44 -3.16
N LEU A 421 -23.69 -10.10 -4.09
CA LEU A 421 -23.88 -9.86 -5.51
C LEU A 421 -24.74 -10.92 -6.22
N GLY A 422 -24.90 -12.08 -5.60
CA GLY A 422 -25.46 -13.27 -6.23
C GLY A 422 -24.43 -14.04 -7.06
N PRO A 423 -24.68 -15.33 -7.38
CA PRO A 423 -23.70 -16.22 -8.00
C PRO A 423 -23.32 -15.80 -9.42
N GLU A 424 -24.23 -15.18 -10.17
CA GLU A 424 -23.96 -14.75 -11.56
C GLU A 424 -22.92 -13.62 -11.60
N ARG A 425 -23.12 -12.56 -10.82
CA ARG A 425 -22.21 -11.41 -10.78
C ARG A 425 -20.89 -11.73 -10.09
N ALA A 426 -20.91 -12.66 -9.13
CA ALA A 426 -19.71 -13.14 -8.47
C ALA A 426 -18.69 -13.80 -9.42
N ARG A 427 -19.14 -14.34 -10.55
CA ARG A 427 -18.27 -14.98 -11.56
C ARG A 427 -17.24 -14.05 -12.18
N THR A 428 -17.54 -12.75 -12.26
CA THR A 428 -16.63 -11.76 -12.82
C THR A 428 -15.93 -10.92 -11.75
N ALA A 429 -16.14 -11.24 -10.47
CA ALA A 429 -15.45 -10.58 -9.39
C ALA A 429 -14.00 -11.09 -9.26
N HIS A 430 -13.05 -10.16 -9.12
CA HIS A 430 -11.62 -10.49 -9.07
C HIS A 430 -11.17 -11.40 -10.23
N ALA A 431 -11.59 -11.10 -11.44
CA ALA A 431 -11.46 -11.96 -12.64
C ALA A 431 -10.09 -11.82 -13.32
N TRP A 432 -9.00 -12.13 -12.59
CA TRP A 432 -7.63 -11.88 -13.02
C TRP A 432 -7.25 -12.59 -14.33
N ARG A 433 -7.57 -13.88 -14.45
CA ARG A 433 -7.33 -14.65 -15.68
C ARG A 433 -8.13 -14.05 -16.84
N SER A 434 -9.41 -13.78 -16.63
CA SER A 434 -10.29 -13.22 -17.65
C SER A 434 -9.81 -11.84 -18.12
N LEU A 435 -9.32 -10.98 -17.22
CA LEU A 435 -8.72 -9.69 -17.58
C LEU A 435 -7.48 -9.88 -18.47
N LYS A 436 -6.58 -10.79 -18.07
CA LYS A 436 -5.37 -11.08 -18.83
C LYS A 436 -5.68 -11.68 -20.20
N ASP A 437 -6.60 -12.63 -20.27
CA ASP A 437 -7.00 -13.28 -21.52
C ASP A 437 -7.73 -12.29 -22.46
N ALA A 438 -8.40 -11.29 -21.93
CA ALA A 438 -8.97 -10.19 -22.71
C ALA A 438 -7.92 -9.21 -23.26
N GLY A 439 -6.65 -9.31 -22.84
CA GLY A 439 -5.55 -8.45 -23.29
C GLY A 439 -5.18 -7.33 -22.35
N ALA A 440 -5.74 -7.27 -21.15
CA ALA A 440 -5.28 -6.36 -20.09
C ALA A 440 -3.89 -6.77 -19.58
N ARG A 441 -3.05 -5.79 -19.23
CA ARG A 441 -1.86 -6.05 -18.43
C ARG A 441 -2.23 -6.07 -16.96
N LEU A 442 -1.67 -7.00 -16.20
CA LEU A 442 -1.95 -7.13 -14.78
C LEU A 442 -0.73 -6.72 -13.97
N ASP A 443 -0.94 -5.80 -13.03
CA ASP A 443 -0.01 -5.57 -11.94
C ASP A 443 -0.58 -6.21 -10.67
N LEU A 444 0.21 -7.08 -10.01
CA LEU A 444 -0.10 -7.51 -8.65
C LEU A 444 0.38 -6.44 -7.67
N VAL A 445 -0.51 -5.99 -6.81
CA VAL A 445 -0.25 -4.88 -5.90
C VAL A 445 -0.65 -5.23 -4.47
N SER A 446 -0.04 -4.58 -3.49
CA SER A 446 -0.41 -4.78 -2.09
C SER A 446 -1.50 -3.84 -1.62
N ASP A 447 -1.56 -2.63 -2.15
CA ASP A 447 -2.31 -1.50 -1.59
C ASP A 447 -1.84 -1.16 -0.14
N TRP A 448 -0.59 -1.52 0.18
CA TRP A 448 0.00 -1.39 1.51
C TRP A 448 0.13 0.06 1.96
N PRO A 449 -0.18 0.33 3.21
CA PRO A 449 -0.87 -0.51 4.19
C PRO A 449 -2.39 -0.35 4.10
N GLY A 450 -2.92 0.25 3.06
CA GLY A 450 -4.30 0.66 2.87
C GLY A 450 -4.50 2.14 3.18
N SER A 451 -5.67 2.66 2.82
CA SER A 451 -5.88 4.11 2.78
C SER A 451 -6.49 4.71 4.06
N PHE A 452 -7.24 3.94 4.87
CA PHE A 452 -8.20 4.60 5.77
C PHE A 452 -8.21 4.17 7.21
N ASN A 453 -7.82 2.97 7.53
CA ASN A 453 -7.71 2.58 8.92
C ASN A 453 -6.71 1.44 9.11
N GLU A 454 -6.06 1.49 10.23
CA GLU A 454 -5.12 0.47 10.70
C GLU A 454 -5.77 -0.90 10.87
N GLN A 455 -7.11 -0.96 10.85
CA GLN A 455 -7.92 -2.15 11.13
C GLN A 455 -7.86 -3.19 10.02
N ARG A 456 -7.49 -2.78 8.81
CA ARG A 456 -7.40 -3.66 7.65
C ARG A 456 -6.14 -3.33 6.84
N ALA A 457 -5.03 -3.13 7.56
CA ALA A 457 -3.74 -2.96 6.91
C ALA A 457 -3.49 -4.13 5.96
N THR A 458 -3.35 -3.82 4.69
CA THR A 458 -2.94 -4.81 3.72
C THR A 458 -1.45 -5.07 3.93
N PRO A 459 -1.02 -6.30 4.15
CA PRO A 459 0.38 -6.58 4.41
C PRO A 459 1.23 -6.35 3.16
N LEU A 460 2.44 -5.86 3.37
CA LEU A 460 3.46 -5.78 2.34
C LEU A 460 4.08 -7.17 2.16
N ALA A 461 3.47 -8.01 1.33
CA ALA A 461 3.82 -9.41 1.21
C ALA A 461 3.77 -9.91 -0.26
N PRO A 462 4.74 -9.54 -1.12
CA PRO A 462 4.75 -9.97 -2.53
C PRO A 462 4.66 -11.48 -2.69
N LEU A 463 5.39 -12.27 -1.89
CA LEU A 463 5.38 -13.72 -1.97
C LEU A 463 4.03 -14.32 -1.56
N GLU A 464 3.35 -13.76 -0.57
CA GLU A 464 1.97 -14.17 -0.22
C GLU A 464 1.00 -13.81 -1.34
N ASN A 465 1.10 -12.61 -1.93
CA ASN A 465 0.27 -12.21 -3.06
C ASN A 465 0.51 -13.11 -4.30
N ILE A 466 1.75 -13.49 -4.58
CA ILE A 466 2.08 -14.47 -5.63
C ILE A 466 1.44 -15.81 -5.29
N ALA A 467 1.61 -16.31 -4.05
CA ALA A 467 1.00 -17.57 -3.61
C ALA A 467 -0.53 -17.54 -3.77
N LEU A 468 -1.19 -16.47 -3.32
CA LEU A 468 -2.64 -16.28 -3.45
C LEU A 468 -3.09 -16.25 -4.92
N ALA A 469 -2.35 -15.55 -5.78
CA ALA A 469 -2.68 -15.47 -7.20
C ALA A 469 -2.65 -16.82 -7.91
N VAL A 470 -1.79 -17.73 -7.47
CA VAL A 470 -1.60 -19.05 -8.10
C VAL A 470 -2.34 -20.18 -7.39
N THR A 471 -2.80 -19.98 -6.14
CA THR A 471 -3.46 -21.03 -5.35
C THR A 471 -4.91 -20.73 -4.98
N ARG A 472 -5.45 -19.53 -5.32
CA ARG A 472 -6.81 -19.15 -4.92
C ARG A 472 -7.81 -20.29 -5.09
N GLU A 473 -8.62 -20.53 -4.05
CA GLU A 473 -9.62 -21.61 -4.04
C GLU A 473 -10.95 -21.13 -4.63
N TRP A 474 -11.33 -19.90 -4.32
CA TRP A 474 -12.54 -19.28 -4.86
C TRP A 474 -12.31 -18.87 -6.32
N HIS A 475 -13.12 -19.41 -7.23
CA HIS A 475 -12.95 -19.29 -8.69
C HIS A 475 -11.52 -19.67 -9.17
N PRO A 476 -11.15 -20.97 -9.05
CA PRO A 476 -9.78 -21.43 -9.38
C PRO A 476 -9.42 -21.25 -10.85
N GLU A 477 -10.39 -21.12 -11.74
CA GLU A 477 -10.19 -20.79 -13.16
C GLU A 477 -9.58 -19.38 -13.36
N GLN A 478 -9.61 -18.53 -12.33
CA GLN A 478 -9.02 -17.20 -12.35
C GLN A 478 -7.58 -17.17 -11.85
N ARG A 479 -6.96 -18.33 -11.62
CA ARG A 479 -5.54 -18.43 -11.20
C ARG A 479 -4.59 -17.92 -12.28
N LEU A 480 -3.48 -17.35 -11.83
CA LEU A 480 -2.32 -17.07 -12.65
C LEU A 480 -1.30 -18.22 -12.53
N THR A 481 -0.38 -18.32 -13.47
CA THR A 481 0.84 -19.13 -13.31
C THR A 481 1.85 -18.40 -12.44
N VAL A 482 2.82 -19.13 -11.86
CA VAL A 482 3.90 -18.51 -11.05
C VAL A 482 4.70 -17.50 -11.88
N ALA A 483 5.02 -17.85 -13.14
CA ALA A 483 5.74 -16.95 -14.03
C ALA A 483 4.96 -15.65 -14.34
N GLU A 484 3.65 -15.75 -14.56
CA GLU A 484 2.79 -14.57 -14.74
C GLU A 484 2.71 -13.72 -13.49
N ALA A 485 2.61 -14.32 -12.31
CA ALA A 485 2.57 -13.60 -11.04
C ALA A 485 3.91 -12.90 -10.75
N ILE A 486 5.06 -13.52 -11.11
CA ILE A 486 6.37 -12.86 -11.05
C ILE A 486 6.43 -11.68 -12.02
N ALA A 487 5.98 -11.86 -13.27
CA ALA A 487 5.98 -10.78 -14.26
C ALA A 487 5.12 -9.60 -13.79
N ALA A 488 3.98 -9.87 -13.15
CA ALA A 488 3.07 -8.88 -12.58
C ALA A 488 3.63 -8.14 -11.34
N TYR A 489 4.74 -8.61 -10.76
CA TYR A 489 5.51 -7.92 -9.73
C TYR A 489 6.86 -7.37 -10.23
N THR A 490 7.17 -7.49 -11.51
CA THR A 490 8.48 -7.09 -12.04
C THR A 490 8.38 -6.31 -13.34
N ILE A 491 8.23 -6.99 -14.49
CA ILE A 491 8.27 -6.34 -15.81
C ILE A 491 6.98 -5.60 -16.15
N ASP A 492 5.80 -6.11 -15.75
CA ASP A 492 4.53 -5.44 -16.06
C ASP A 492 4.43 -4.08 -15.33
N PRO A 493 4.70 -3.95 -14.02
CA PRO A 493 4.74 -2.64 -13.37
C PRO A 493 5.89 -1.75 -13.85
N ALA A 494 7.05 -2.30 -14.26
CA ALA A 494 8.08 -1.49 -14.91
C ALA A 494 7.56 -0.90 -16.24
N PHE A 495 6.81 -1.71 -17.01
CA PHE A 495 6.15 -1.21 -18.21
C PHE A 495 5.08 -0.16 -17.87
N ALA A 496 4.27 -0.35 -16.81
CA ALA A 496 3.25 0.61 -16.39
C ALA A 496 3.85 2.00 -16.04
N SER A 497 5.13 2.07 -15.66
CA SER A 497 5.85 3.31 -15.34
C SER A 497 6.78 3.81 -16.46
N TYR A 498 6.74 3.22 -17.66
CA TYR A 498 7.65 3.53 -18.78
C TYR A 498 9.13 3.31 -18.40
N GLU A 499 9.41 2.25 -17.69
CA GLU A 499 10.76 1.92 -17.24
C GLU A 499 11.18 0.48 -17.61
N GLU A 500 10.43 -0.18 -18.49
CA GLU A 500 10.72 -1.53 -18.97
C GLU A 500 12.09 -1.67 -19.63
N ASP A 501 12.63 -0.60 -20.20
CA ASP A 501 13.98 -0.55 -20.75
C ASP A 501 15.06 -0.32 -19.67
N ARG A 502 14.66 0.01 -18.45
CA ARG A 502 15.55 0.38 -17.35
C ARG A 502 15.59 -0.65 -16.22
N LYS A 503 14.48 -1.34 -15.94
CA LYS A 503 14.31 -2.30 -14.82
C LYS A 503 13.25 -3.35 -15.12
N GLY A 504 12.92 -4.22 -14.17
CA GLY A 504 11.86 -5.22 -14.26
C GLY A 504 12.27 -6.54 -14.91
N SER A 505 13.46 -6.62 -15.49
CA SER A 505 14.06 -7.88 -15.95
C SER A 505 15.58 -7.86 -15.75
N ILE A 506 16.19 -9.05 -15.68
CA ILE A 506 17.66 -9.22 -15.59
C ILE A 506 18.21 -9.25 -17.01
N THR A 507 18.41 -8.05 -17.57
CA THR A 507 18.89 -7.85 -18.93
C THR A 507 20.11 -6.93 -18.92
N GLU A 508 21.10 -7.18 -19.78
CA GLU A 508 22.30 -6.34 -19.89
C GLU A 508 21.91 -4.88 -20.17
N GLY A 509 22.53 -3.94 -19.47
CA GLY A 509 22.27 -2.50 -19.55
C GLY A 509 21.20 -1.99 -18.58
N LYS A 510 20.31 -2.83 -18.05
CA LYS A 510 19.30 -2.44 -17.06
C LYS A 510 19.91 -2.23 -15.67
N LEU A 511 19.15 -1.58 -14.82
CA LEU A 511 19.48 -1.38 -13.41
C LEU A 511 19.59 -2.72 -12.68
N ALA A 512 20.56 -2.85 -11.82
CA ALA A 512 20.75 -4.01 -10.97
C ALA A 512 19.88 -3.90 -9.71
N ASP A 513 18.57 -3.88 -9.92
CA ASP A 513 17.54 -3.98 -8.89
C ASP A 513 17.09 -5.44 -8.84
N LEU A 514 17.50 -6.17 -7.79
CA LEU A 514 17.43 -7.63 -7.75
C LEU A 514 16.96 -8.11 -6.38
N VAL A 515 16.35 -9.31 -6.36
CA VAL A 515 15.98 -10.00 -5.12
C VAL A 515 16.46 -11.46 -5.15
N VAL A 516 17.01 -11.92 -4.04
CA VAL A 516 17.37 -13.33 -3.85
C VAL A 516 16.39 -13.95 -2.87
N LEU A 517 15.74 -15.02 -3.30
CA LEU A 517 14.78 -15.78 -2.51
C LEU A 517 15.41 -17.04 -1.94
N SER A 518 15.03 -17.42 -0.73
CA SER A 518 15.55 -18.59 -0.03
C SER A 518 15.22 -19.94 -0.71
N ARG A 519 14.18 -19.96 -1.55
CA ARG A 519 13.71 -21.12 -2.31
C ARG A 519 13.44 -20.75 -3.75
N ASP A 520 13.52 -21.73 -4.65
CA ASP A 520 13.09 -21.56 -6.04
C ASP A 520 11.57 -21.72 -6.16
N ILE A 521 10.85 -20.60 -6.16
CA ILE A 521 9.38 -20.59 -6.22
C ILE A 521 8.80 -21.08 -7.57
N LEU A 522 9.63 -21.25 -8.58
CA LEU A 522 9.22 -21.82 -9.87
C LEU A 522 9.22 -23.36 -9.85
N SER A 523 9.89 -23.99 -8.87
CA SER A 523 10.05 -25.44 -8.78
C SER A 523 9.34 -26.07 -7.56
N ILE A 524 9.01 -25.30 -6.53
CA ILE A 524 8.28 -25.79 -5.36
C ILE A 524 6.77 -25.83 -5.57
N ALA A 525 6.06 -26.58 -4.73
CA ALA A 525 4.60 -26.57 -4.74
C ALA A 525 4.05 -25.15 -4.48
N PRO A 526 3.07 -24.65 -5.25
CA PRO A 526 2.59 -23.29 -5.12
C PRO A 526 2.17 -22.84 -3.71
N PRO A 527 1.53 -23.67 -2.85
CA PRO A 527 1.24 -23.29 -1.46
C PRO A 527 2.48 -23.00 -0.61
N ALA A 528 3.63 -23.62 -0.93
CA ALA A 528 4.89 -23.43 -0.19
C ALA A 528 5.60 -22.09 -0.54
N ILE A 529 5.12 -21.36 -1.53
CA ILE A 529 5.66 -20.03 -1.91
C ILE A 529 5.59 -19.07 -0.72
N ARG A 530 4.51 -19.10 0.06
CA ARG A 530 4.33 -18.23 1.24
C ARG A 530 5.35 -18.45 2.36
N GLU A 531 6.01 -19.60 2.38
CA GLU A 531 7.07 -19.92 3.35
C GLU A 531 8.46 -19.48 2.89
N THR A 532 8.56 -18.93 1.67
CA THR A 532 9.81 -18.46 1.10
C THR A 532 10.17 -17.12 1.70
N ALA A 533 11.44 -16.95 2.08
CA ALA A 533 11.96 -15.69 2.60
C ALA A 533 12.76 -14.94 1.54
N VAL A 534 12.87 -13.63 1.72
CA VAL A 534 13.79 -12.77 0.98
C VAL A 534 15.13 -12.78 1.71
N ASP A 535 16.17 -13.31 1.06
CA ASP A 535 17.52 -13.37 1.63
C ASP A 535 18.34 -12.12 1.34
N LEU A 536 18.23 -11.58 0.12
CA LEU A 536 18.90 -10.35 -0.27
C LEU A 536 17.95 -9.45 -1.07
N THR A 537 18.04 -8.16 -0.82
CA THR A 537 17.48 -7.13 -1.70
C THR A 537 18.61 -6.22 -2.16
N ILE A 538 18.70 -6.02 -3.46
CA ILE A 538 19.75 -5.25 -4.11
C ILE A 538 19.09 -4.13 -4.91
N LEU A 539 19.49 -2.89 -4.62
CA LEU A 539 19.03 -1.69 -5.34
C LEU A 539 20.24 -1.01 -5.99
N GLY A 540 20.20 -0.85 -7.31
CA GLY A 540 21.30 -0.22 -8.06
C GLY A 540 22.64 -0.89 -7.76
N GLY A 541 22.69 -2.22 -7.69
CA GLY A 541 23.90 -2.98 -7.41
C GLY A 541 24.39 -2.95 -5.96
N ARG A 542 23.67 -2.32 -5.04
CA ARG A 542 24.00 -2.25 -3.61
C ARG A 542 23.07 -3.16 -2.82
N ILE A 543 23.64 -4.04 -2.00
CA ILE A 543 22.84 -4.85 -1.06
C ILE A 543 22.27 -3.91 0.00
N ILE A 544 20.93 -3.77 0.03
CA ILE A 544 20.20 -2.91 0.97
C ILE A 544 19.49 -3.71 2.06
N HIS A 545 19.37 -5.01 1.89
CA HIS A 545 18.87 -5.95 2.89
C HIS A 545 19.61 -7.28 2.76
N ARG A 546 19.93 -7.86 3.91
CA ARG A 546 20.41 -9.24 4.06
C ARG A 546 19.73 -9.86 5.26
N ARG A 547 19.02 -10.96 5.03
CA ARG A 547 18.40 -11.73 6.12
C ARG A 547 19.51 -12.27 7.04
N SER A 548 19.36 -12.03 8.33
CA SER A 548 20.19 -12.69 9.36
C SER A 548 19.74 -14.15 9.49
N ASP A 549 20.68 -15.04 9.68
CA ASP A 549 20.42 -16.46 9.93
C ASP A 549 19.65 -16.66 11.24
#